data_5b272d0cf857e648291e76c4a40807b9
#
_entry.id   5b272d0cf857e648291e76c4a40807b9
#
_cell.length_a   1.000
_cell.length_b   1.000
_cell.length_c   1.000
_cell.angle_alpha   90.00
_cell.angle_beta   90.00
_cell.angle_gamma   90.00
#
_symmetry.space_group_name_H-M   'P 1'
#
loop_
_entity.id
_entity.type
_entity.pdbx_description
1 polymer ?
#
loop_
_entity_poly.entity_id
_entity_poly.type
_entity_poly.pdbx_seq_one_letter_code
_entity_poly.pdbx_strand_id
1 'polypeptide(L)'
;MCIRDRLYSYRSSKAALHLAVHNLYHELISENVMVSLINPGLVDTRGFLDLKPEDPIPEELTKMVPETLIRMIQEGKIPMITTYESVTKMMSYIEDLTIETKPLFVNCDGTPMPW
;
A
#
# COMPACT_ATOMS: atom_id res chain seq x y z
N MET A 1 3.56 2.46 11.02
CA MET A 1 3.99 3.76 10.51
C MET A 1 4.31 4.70 11.66
N CYS A 2 5.48 5.32 11.64
CA CYS A 2 5.93 6.15 12.77
C CYS A 2 5.25 7.53 12.74
N ILE A 3 4.73 7.98 13.89
CA ILE A 3 4.11 9.29 14.03
C ILE A 3 5.12 10.43 13.79
N ARG A 4 6.41 10.14 13.87
CA ARG A 4 7.50 11.11 13.72
C ARG A 4 7.86 11.44 12.28
N ASP A 5 7.27 10.79 11.29
CA ASP A 5 7.58 10.99 9.86
C ASP A 5 7.12 12.34 9.30
N ARG A 6 6.34 13.09 10.06
CA ARG A 6 5.80 14.42 9.69
C ARG A 6 4.97 14.44 8.40
N LEU A 7 4.48 13.30 7.96
CA LEU A 7 3.63 13.18 6.78
C LEU A 7 2.16 13.50 7.09
N TYR A 8 1.91 14.62 7.78
CA TYR A 8 0.59 15.00 8.25
C TYR A 8 -0.43 15.11 7.12
N SER A 9 -0.09 15.83 6.05
CA SER A 9 -1.01 16.01 4.91
C SER A 9 -1.33 14.70 4.23
N TYR A 10 -0.34 13.85 4.00
CA TYR A 10 -0.52 12.54 3.40
C TYR A 10 -1.40 11.65 4.28
N ARG A 11 -1.06 11.53 5.55
CA ARG A 11 -1.80 10.67 6.49
C ARG A 11 -3.23 11.14 6.70
N SER A 12 -3.43 12.46 6.84
CA SER A 12 -4.76 13.04 7.00
C SER A 12 -5.61 12.82 5.76
N SER A 13 -5.04 12.99 4.54
CA SER A 13 -5.76 12.73 3.30
C SER A 13 -6.16 11.26 3.15
N LYS A 14 -5.29 10.33 3.54
CA LYS A 14 -5.60 8.90 3.51
C LYS A 14 -6.65 8.51 4.54
N ALA A 15 -6.60 9.07 5.75
CA ALA A 15 -7.62 8.84 6.77
C ALA A 15 -8.99 9.33 6.31
N ALA A 16 -9.04 10.52 5.69
CA ALA A 16 -10.27 11.06 5.12
C ALA A 16 -10.83 10.19 4.00
N LEU A 17 -9.96 9.70 3.10
CA LEU A 17 -10.35 8.78 2.04
C LEU A 17 -10.92 7.49 2.61
N HIS A 18 -10.27 6.90 3.59
CA HIS A 18 -10.72 5.66 4.24
C HIS A 18 -12.12 5.83 4.86
N LEU A 19 -12.35 6.94 5.56
CA LEU A 19 -13.66 7.21 6.16
C LEU A 19 -14.74 7.43 5.10
N ALA A 20 -14.42 8.17 4.05
CA ALA A 20 -15.35 8.40 2.94
C ALA A 20 -15.74 7.08 2.26
N VAL A 21 -14.78 6.20 2.00
CA VAL A 21 -15.05 4.89 1.39
C VAL A 21 -15.83 3.98 2.34
N HIS A 22 -15.58 4.07 3.65
CA HIS A 22 -16.36 3.32 4.64
C HIS A 22 -17.84 3.72 4.63
N ASN A 23 -18.12 5.02 4.56
CA ASN A 23 -19.48 5.52 4.39
C ASN A 23 -20.09 5.05 3.07
N LEU A 24 -19.35 5.14 1.98
CA LEU A 24 -19.78 4.68 0.67
C LEU A 24 -20.14 3.18 0.68
N TYR A 25 -19.36 2.37 1.37
CA TYR A 25 -19.66 0.95 1.55
C TYR A 25 -21.05 0.74 2.16
N HIS A 26 -21.34 1.47 3.25
CA HIS A 26 -22.63 1.35 3.92
C HIS A 26 -23.81 1.82 3.07
N GLU A 27 -23.60 2.82 2.22
CA GLU A 27 -24.63 3.32 1.31
C GLU A 27 -24.92 2.34 0.17
N LEU A 28 -23.88 1.73 -0.39
CA LEU A 28 -23.99 0.94 -1.61
C LEU A 28 -24.24 -0.55 -1.38
N ILE A 29 -24.03 -1.06 -0.18
CA ILE A 29 -24.20 -2.49 0.09
C ILE A 29 -25.64 -2.94 -0.11
N SER A 30 -26.62 -2.10 0.19
CA SER A 30 -28.03 -2.37 -0.05
C SER A 30 -28.39 -2.42 -1.53
N GLU A 31 -27.58 -1.81 -2.38
CA GLU A 31 -27.73 -1.82 -3.84
C GLU A 31 -26.90 -2.94 -4.51
N ASN A 32 -26.34 -3.85 -3.70
CA ASN A 32 -25.53 -4.96 -4.15
C ASN A 32 -24.24 -4.53 -4.89
N VAL A 33 -23.67 -3.40 -4.48
CA VAL A 33 -22.39 -2.90 -4.97
C VAL A 33 -21.29 -3.20 -3.96
N MET A 34 -20.25 -3.88 -4.42
CA MET A 34 -19.07 -4.23 -3.59
C MET A 34 -18.09 -3.07 -3.56
N VAL A 35 -17.63 -2.74 -2.36
CA VAL A 35 -16.61 -1.70 -2.14
C VAL A 35 -15.50 -2.29 -1.29
N SER A 36 -14.25 -2.05 -1.65
CA SER A 36 -13.10 -2.50 -0.88
C SER A 36 -11.96 -1.48 -0.95
N LEU A 37 -11.18 -1.43 0.12
CA LEU A 37 -9.92 -0.68 0.18
C LEU A 37 -8.78 -1.68 0.15
N ILE A 38 -7.90 -1.55 -0.85
CA ILE A 38 -6.78 -2.46 -1.04
C ILE A 38 -5.46 -1.68 -0.95
N ASN A 39 -4.60 -2.09 -0.02
CA ASN A 39 -3.25 -1.58 0.03
C ASN A 39 -2.37 -2.35 -0.97
N PRO A 40 -1.77 -1.68 -1.97
CA PRO A 40 -0.95 -2.35 -2.97
C PRO A 40 0.35 -2.95 -2.41
N GLY A 41 0.70 -2.63 -1.17
CA GLY A 41 1.98 -2.97 -0.57
C GLY A 41 3.06 -1.94 -0.87
N LEU A 42 4.27 -2.24 -0.45
CA LEU A 42 5.43 -1.41 -0.78
C LEU A 42 5.94 -1.84 -2.17
N VAL A 43 5.49 -1.11 -3.20
CA VAL A 43 5.73 -1.47 -4.60
C VAL A 43 6.93 -0.74 -5.15
N ASP A 44 7.85 -1.47 -5.78
CA ASP A 44 9.00 -0.88 -6.44
C ASP A 44 8.61 -0.30 -7.81
N THR A 45 8.46 1.02 -7.85
CA THR A 45 8.19 1.75 -9.09
C THR A 45 9.42 2.48 -9.65
N ARG A 46 10.59 2.37 -8.97
CA ARG A 46 11.78 3.17 -9.27
C ARG A 46 13.08 2.37 -9.36
N GLY A 47 13.01 1.05 -9.29
CA GLY A 47 14.18 0.19 -9.43
C GLY A 47 14.99 -0.01 -8.15
N PHE A 48 14.40 0.14 -6.97
CA PHE A 48 15.08 -0.12 -5.70
C PHE A 48 15.55 -1.57 -5.55
N LEU A 49 14.78 -2.51 -6.09
CA LEU A 49 15.10 -3.94 -6.02
C LEU A 49 16.34 -4.31 -6.85
N ASP A 50 16.68 -3.47 -7.83
CA ASP A 50 17.87 -3.66 -8.66
C ASP A 50 19.14 -3.08 -8.03
N LEU A 51 19.01 -2.32 -6.95
CA LEU A 51 20.14 -1.74 -6.21
C LEU A 51 20.73 -2.75 -5.25
N LYS A 52 22.02 -3.00 -5.39
CA LYS A 52 22.76 -3.85 -4.43
C LYS A 52 23.20 -3.03 -3.22
N PRO A 53 23.42 -3.67 -2.06
CA PRO A 53 23.88 -2.97 -0.85
C PRO A 53 25.17 -2.17 -1.03
N GLU A 54 26.03 -2.62 -1.92
CA GLU A 54 27.32 -1.98 -2.25
C GLU A 54 27.20 -0.83 -3.28
N ASP A 55 26.07 -0.71 -3.97
CA ASP A 55 25.90 0.31 -4.98
C ASP A 55 25.70 1.71 -4.37
N PRO A 56 26.22 2.76 -5.02
CA PRO A 56 25.91 4.12 -4.60
C PRO A 56 24.44 4.43 -4.80
N ILE A 57 23.85 5.12 -3.82
CA ILE A 57 22.43 5.50 -3.91
C ILE A 57 22.31 6.68 -4.89
N PRO A 58 21.48 6.58 -5.95
CA PRO A 58 21.24 7.69 -6.85
C PRO A 58 20.70 8.91 -6.11
N GLU A 59 21.24 10.10 -6.41
CA GLU A 59 20.82 11.35 -5.76
C GLU A 59 19.33 11.62 -5.92
N GLU A 60 18.76 11.24 -7.05
CA GLU A 60 17.33 11.41 -7.32
C GLU A 60 16.45 10.69 -6.30
N LEU A 61 16.89 9.51 -5.84
CA LEU A 61 16.16 8.74 -4.83
C LEU A 61 16.28 9.37 -3.44
N THR A 62 17.43 9.97 -3.11
CA THR A 62 17.64 10.60 -1.79
C THR A 62 16.82 11.87 -1.62
N LYS A 63 16.43 12.51 -2.71
CA LYS A 63 15.53 13.68 -2.69
C LYS A 63 14.10 13.32 -2.33
N MET A 64 13.70 12.07 -2.57
CA MET A 64 12.32 11.61 -2.41
C MET A 64 12.12 10.75 -1.17
N VAL A 65 13.15 10.03 -0.79
CA VAL A 65 13.11 9.03 0.29
C VAL A 65 14.35 9.19 1.16
N PRO A 66 14.22 9.16 2.50
CA PRO A 66 15.38 9.22 3.38
C PRO A 66 16.38 8.11 3.08
N GLU A 67 17.67 8.43 3.12
CA GLU A 67 18.74 7.46 2.84
C GLU A 67 18.67 6.23 3.75
N THR A 68 18.31 6.42 5.03
CA THR A 68 18.12 5.32 5.98
C THR A 68 17.08 4.32 5.50
N LEU A 69 15.97 4.79 4.94
CA LEU A 69 14.92 3.92 4.41
C LEU A 69 15.41 3.14 3.18
N ILE A 70 16.15 3.82 2.28
CA ILE A 70 16.75 3.16 1.10
C ILE A 70 17.70 2.05 1.53
N ARG A 71 18.54 2.30 2.53
CA ARG A 71 19.45 1.29 3.09
C ARG A 71 18.70 0.10 3.66
N MET A 72 17.62 0.35 4.39
CA MET A 72 16.78 -0.72 4.93
C MET A 72 16.15 -1.59 3.84
N ILE A 73 15.76 -0.99 2.72
CA ILE A 73 15.23 -1.72 1.56
C ILE A 73 16.34 -2.56 0.92
N GLN A 74 17.53 -2.00 0.71
CA GLN A 74 18.69 -2.72 0.14
C GLN A 74 19.11 -3.91 1.01
N GLU A 75 19.03 -3.77 2.34
CA GLU A 75 19.36 -4.81 3.30
C GLU A 75 18.26 -5.87 3.48
N GLY A 76 17.13 -5.69 2.80
CA GLY A 76 15.99 -6.61 2.89
C GLY A 76 15.21 -6.53 4.20
N LYS A 77 15.41 -5.49 5.00
CA LYS A 77 14.67 -5.28 6.26
C LYS A 77 13.24 -4.83 6.04
N ILE A 78 12.96 -4.21 4.91
CA ILE A 78 11.63 -3.80 4.49
C ILE A 78 11.27 -4.58 3.24
N PRO A 79 10.22 -5.41 3.26
CA PRO A 79 9.80 -6.17 2.09
C PRO A 79 9.24 -5.23 1.03
N MET A 80 9.77 -5.34 -0.18
CA MET A 80 9.31 -4.61 -1.33
C MET A 80 8.93 -5.60 -2.43
N ILE A 81 7.86 -5.34 -3.13
CA ILE A 81 7.36 -6.20 -4.20
C ILE A 81 7.38 -5.49 -5.54
N THR A 82 7.38 -6.26 -6.62
CA THR A 82 7.29 -5.72 -7.97
C THR A 82 5.88 -5.23 -8.29
N THR A 83 5.75 -4.36 -9.27
CA THR A 83 4.45 -3.92 -9.78
C THR A 83 3.61 -5.10 -10.26
N TYR A 84 4.23 -6.06 -10.92
CA TYR A 84 3.56 -7.27 -11.40
C TYR A 84 2.99 -8.10 -10.24
N GLU A 85 3.78 -8.33 -9.20
CA GLU A 85 3.32 -9.07 -8.02
C GLU A 85 2.15 -8.38 -7.32
N SER A 86 2.25 -7.06 -7.13
CA SER A 86 1.19 -6.28 -6.49
C SER A 86 -0.11 -6.35 -7.28
N VAL A 87 -0.06 -6.09 -8.58
CA VAL A 87 -1.24 -6.10 -9.45
C VAL A 87 -1.86 -7.50 -9.52
N THR A 88 -1.03 -8.54 -9.67
CA THR A 88 -1.50 -9.93 -9.72
C THR A 88 -2.26 -10.31 -8.45
N LYS A 89 -1.71 -9.95 -7.28
CA LYS A 89 -2.37 -10.22 -5.99
C LYS A 89 -3.67 -9.44 -5.83
N MET A 90 -3.67 -8.15 -6.19
CA MET A 90 -4.88 -7.34 -6.12
C MET A 90 -5.97 -7.85 -7.05
N MET A 91 -5.64 -8.22 -8.26
CA MET A 91 -6.60 -8.79 -9.22
C MET A 91 -7.21 -10.09 -8.72
N SER A 92 -6.39 -10.98 -8.17
CA SER A 92 -6.87 -12.23 -7.57
C SER A 92 -7.85 -11.96 -6.43
N TYR A 93 -7.53 -11.00 -5.55
CA TYR A 93 -8.43 -10.61 -4.47
C TYR A 93 -9.76 -10.04 -4.99
N ILE A 94 -9.70 -9.17 -6.02
CA ILE A 94 -10.89 -8.55 -6.61
C ILE A 94 -11.80 -9.62 -7.24
N GLU A 95 -11.24 -10.60 -7.92
CA GLU A 95 -11.99 -11.69 -8.54
C GLU A 95 -12.76 -12.54 -7.51
N ASP A 96 -12.22 -12.67 -6.31
CA ASP A 96 -12.83 -13.44 -5.22
C ASP A 96 -13.77 -12.62 -4.32
N LEU A 97 -13.93 -11.31 -4.58
CA LEU A 97 -14.80 -10.46 -3.79
C LEU A 97 -16.27 -10.87 -3.90
N THR A 98 -16.94 -10.89 -2.74
CA THR A 98 -18.39 -11.05 -2.66
C THR A 98 -18.99 -9.92 -1.84
N ILE A 99 -20.31 -9.76 -1.88
CA ILE A 99 -21.03 -8.74 -1.09
C ILE A 99 -20.83 -8.93 0.43
N GLU A 100 -20.47 -10.14 0.84
CA GLU A 100 -20.23 -10.49 2.24
C GLU A 100 -18.75 -10.40 2.64
N THR A 101 -17.87 -10.05 1.69
CA THR A 101 -16.43 -9.99 1.95
C THR A 101 -16.11 -8.97 3.04
N LYS A 102 -15.39 -9.42 4.05
CA LYS A 102 -14.88 -8.61 5.17
C LYS A 102 -13.45 -9.04 5.48
N PRO A 103 -12.58 -8.16 6.00
CA PRO A 103 -12.79 -6.73 6.30
C PRO A 103 -12.76 -5.85 5.04
N LEU A 104 -13.19 -4.60 5.21
CA LEU A 104 -13.23 -3.62 4.12
C LEU A 104 -11.83 -3.19 3.67
N PHE A 105 -10.85 -3.12 4.57
CA PHE A 105 -9.49 -2.69 4.29
C PHE A 105 -8.52 -3.87 4.40
N VAL A 106 -7.85 -4.19 3.29
CA VAL A 106 -6.96 -5.35 3.19
C VAL A 106 -5.64 -4.99 2.48
N ASN A 107 -4.62 -5.82 2.70
CA ASN A 107 -3.42 -5.85 1.88
C ASN A 107 -3.71 -6.44 0.49
N CYS A 108 -2.77 -6.31 -0.44
CA CYS A 108 -2.90 -6.85 -1.78
C CYS A 108 -3.10 -8.37 -1.83
N ASP A 109 -2.68 -9.09 -0.80
CA ASP A 109 -2.87 -10.53 -0.64
C ASP A 109 -4.19 -10.92 0.08
N GLY A 110 -5.02 -9.95 0.41
CA GLY A 110 -6.27 -10.15 1.11
C GLY A 110 -6.19 -10.21 2.64
N THR A 111 -4.98 -10.08 3.22
CA THR A 111 -4.85 -10.06 4.68
C THR A 111 -5.40 -8.75 5.27
N PRO A 112 -6.09 -8.80 6.43
CA PRO A 112 -6.66 -7.61 7.04
C PRO A 112 -5.63 -6.54 7.37
N MET A 113 -6.02 -5.29 7.14
CA MET A 113 -5.24 -4.11 7.54
C MET A 113 -5.97 -3.37 8.65
N PRO A 114 -5.25 -2.84 9.65
CA PRO A 114 -5.86 -1.96 10.66
C PRO A 114 -6.14 -0.58 10.04
N TRP A 115 -7.15 0.05 10.55
CA TRP A 115 -7.50 1.44 10.21
C TRP A 115 -6.46 2.44 10.69
#